data_4b49e55f98af3f8d2fdb711c319c5f3d
#
_entry.id   4b49e55f98af3f8d2fdb711c319c5f3d
#
_cell.length_a   1.000
_cell.length_b   1.000
_cell.length_c   1.000
_cell.angle_alpha   90.00
_cell.angle_beta   90.00
_cell.angle_gamma   90.00
#
_symmetry.space_group_name_H-M   'P 1'
#
loop_
_entity.id
_entity.type
_entity.pdbx_description
1 polymer ?
#
loop_
_entity_poly.entity_id
_entity_poly.type
_entity_poly.pdbx_seq_one_letter_code
_entity_poly.pdbx_strand_id
1 'polypeptide(L)'
;MTFLDTEPVTWSVRAIQLPDGDEPVDLWVDEAGRLAAAPVAGAEPLPGRFVAPGLVDAHAHPTVTMTESGPAPVAPADALDLLAQWSASGVCLVRDTGSPGGSVLQLDLAAGLPRLQAAGRFLAPAGRYFPGLLPDEVPEDQLTDLALAELARGSRWVKLVGDFPPVTDGMPEGPAGPTYSLAAVEAMIAAVHAAGGKVAAHTTTDLVGDLVRAGIDSVEHGTGLDDGALHLMAGTGAAWTPTLCAVLRVRPAAPEESRQRAEAYTERLRELLPLAHRLGVPILTGTDTAGTVAREIALLAEYGLEPVAALRAATTDGYRFLGESYAETGQPTTLVTYESDPREDLSVLAAPAAVIIDGVRVR
;
A
#
# COMPACT_ATOMS: atom_id res chain seq x y z
N MET A 1 -12.19 -22.86 15.47
CA MET A 1 -12.37 -21.97 16.62
C MET A 1 -13.84 -21.56 16.63
N THR A 2 -14.61 -21.97 17.64
CA THR A 2 -16.05 -21.72 17.71
C THR A 2 -16.23 -20.25 18.05
N PHE A 3 -16.83 -19.46 17.14
CA PHE A 3 -17.25 -18.10 17.46
C PHE A 3 -18.32 -18.22 18.56
N LEU A 4 -17.99 -17.73 19.73
CA LEU A 4 -18.95 -17.50 20.79
C LEU A 4 -19.93 -16.45 20.23
N ASP A 5 -21.24 -16.71 20.33
CA ASP A 5 -22.29 -15.71 20.21
C ASP A 5 -22.06 -14.64 21.28
N THR A 6 -21.19 -13.67 20.99
CA THR A 6 -21.08 -12.47 21.82
C THR A 6 -22.22 -11.56 21.41
N GLU A 7 -23.01 -11.11 22.38
CA GLU A 7 -24.01 -10.05 22.16
C GLU A 7 -23.36 -8.90 21.38
N PRO A 8 -24.07 -8.27 20.44
CA PRO A 8 -23.53 -7.17 19.66
C PRO A 8 -23.09 -6.06 20.61
N VAL A 9 -21.82 -5.73 20.59
CA VAL A 9 -21.24 -4.72 21.48
C VAL A 9 -21.18 -3.39 20.74
N THR A 10 -21.72 -2.36 21.37
CA THR A 10 -21.64 -0.97 20.89
C THR A 10 -20.45 -0.28 21.50
N TRP A 11 -19.83 0.66 20.76
CA TRP A 11 -18.62 1.33 21.20
C TRP A 11 -18.80 2.84 21.25
N SER A 12 -18.05 3.49 22.13
CA SER A 12 -17.94 4.95 22.15
C SER A 12 -16.48 5.34 22.33
N VAL A 13 -16.10 6.49 21.77
CA VAL A 13 -14.79 7.10 22.02
C VAL A 13 -14.90 8.61 22.01
N ARG A 14 -14.24 9.27 22.98
CA ARG A 14 -14.02 10.71 22.98
C ARG A 14 -12.56 10.97 22.69
N ALA A 15 -12.25 11.43 21.49
CA ALA A 15 -10.87 11.52 21.00
C ALA A 15 -10.68 12.67 20.01
N ILE A 16 -9.45 13.15 19.87
CA ILE A 16 -9.03 14.08 18.82
C ILE A 16 -8.95 13.31 17.50
N GLN A 17 -9.65 13.81 16.47
CA GLN A 17 -9.73 13.15 15.18
C GLN A 17 -8.53 13.51 14.29
N LEU A 18 -7.66 12.53 14.07
CA LEU A 18 -6.47 12.64 13.25
C LEU A 18 -6.80 12.51 11.74
N PRO A 19 -5.95 13.04 10.85
CA PRO A 19 -4.72 13.80 11.14
C PRO A 19 -4.93 15.27 11.48
N ASP A 20 -6.10 15.84 11.25
CA ASP A 20 -6.32 17.28 11.12
C ASP A 20 -7.09 17.94 12.29
N GLY A 21 -7.72 17.15 13.15
CA GLY A 21 -8.49 17.66 14.29
C GLY A 21 -7.58 18.14 15.43
N ASP A 22 -8.06 19.16 16.17
CA ASP A 22 -7.38 19.67 17.35
C ASP A 22 -8.23 19.54 18.62
N GLU A 23 -9.54 19.37 18.47
CA GLU A 23 -10.47 19.24 19.58
C GLU A 23 -11.08 17.83 19.64
N PRO A 24 -11.33 17.31 20.86
CA PRO A 24 -11.96 16.01 21.01
C PRO A 24 -13.40 16.00 20.46
N VAL A 25 -13.73 14.98 19.70
CA VAL A 25 -15.08 14.65 19.24
C VAL A 25 -15.58 13.37 19.91
N ASP A 26 -16.90 13.24 20.05
CA ASP A 26 -17.53 12.03 20.52
C ASP A 26 -17.99 11.20 19.31
N LEU A 27 -17.58 9.94 19.23
CA LEU A 27 -17.97 8.99 18.20
C LEU A 27 -18.64 7.77 18.83
N TRP A 28 -19.65 7.23 18.16
CA TRP A 28 -20.37 6.03 18.59
C TRP A 28 -20.45 5.02 17.45
N VAL A 29 -20.31 3.76 17.77
CA VAL A 29 -20.50 2.63 16.86
C VAL A 29 -21.67 1.82 17.37
N ASP A 30 -22.67 1.62 16.54
CA ASP A 30 -23.91 0.89 16.87
C ASP A 30 -23.72 -0.63 16.84
N GLU A 31 -24.78 -1.38 17.18
CA GLU A 31 -24.80 -2.86 17.21
C GLU A 31 -24.53 -3.49 15.84
N ALA A 32 -24.75 -2.75 14.75
CA ALA A 32 -24.42 -3.21 13.40
C ALA A 32 -22.99 -2.85 12.96
N GLY A 33 -22.17 -2.31 13.89
CA GLY A 33 -20.80 -1.87 13.61
C GLY A 33 -20.72 -0.59 12.79
N ARG A 34 -21.77 0.23 12.73
CA ARG A 34 -21.84 1.43 11.92
C ARG A 34 -21.58 2.67 12.76
N LEU A 35 -20.98 3.69 12.14
CA LEU A 35 -20.82 4.99 12.78
C LEU A 35 -22.19 5.63 13.00
N ALA A 36 -22.58 5.81 14.25
CA ALA A 36 -23.88 6.38 14.63
C ALA A 36 -23.85 7.92 14.59
N ALA A 37 -24.97 8.52 14.14
CA ALA A 37 -25.14 9.97 14.11
C ALA A 37 -25.46 10.59 15.48
N ALA A 38 -25.73 9.76 16.50
CA ALA A 38 -26.16 10.16 17.83
C ALA A 38 -25.62 9.18 18.89
N PRO A 39 -25.59 9.60 20.18
CA PRO A 39 -25.17 8.72 21.27
C PRO A 39 -25.91 7.38 21.30
N VAL A 40 -25.17 6.30 21.48
CA VAL A 40 -25.68 4.94 21.62
C VAL A 40 -25.72 4.59 23.10
N ALA A 41 -26.90 4.26 23.63
CA ALA A 41 -27.07 3.92 25.03
C ALA A 41 -26.33 2.62 25.37
N GLY A 42 -25.57 2.61 26.47
CA GLY A 42 -24.82 1.42 26.91
C GLY A 42 -23.55 1.14 26.13
N ALA A 43 -23.14 2.03 25.22
CA ALA A 43 -21.91 1.85 24.46
C ALA A 43 -20.68 1.78 25.38
N GLU A 44 -19.85 0.76 25.19
CA GLU A 44 -18.62 0.57 25.94
C GLU A 44 -17.54 1.56 25.45
N PRO A 45 -16.76 2.20 26.34
CA PRO A 45 -15.71 3.12 25.96
C PRO A 45 -14.55 2.37 25.33
N LEU A 46 -14.09 2.82 24.16
CA LEU A 46 -12.82 2.40 23.58
C LEU A 46 -11.67 3.16 24.27
N PRO A 47 -10.53 2.49 24.50
CA PRO A 47 -9.32 3.18 24.95
C PRO A 47 -8.77 4.12 23.88
N GLY A 48 -7.99 5.12 24.29
CA GLY A 48 -7.32 6.08 23.42
C GLY A 48 -7.94 7.47 23.43
N ARG A 49 -7.09 8.46 23.24
CA ARG A 49 -7.45 9.89 23.21
C ARG A 49 -7.34 10.51 21.82
N PHE A 50 -6.78 9.77 20.88
CA PHE A 50 -6.63 10.13 19.48
C PHE A 50 -7.24 9.04 18.62
N VAL A 51 -7.99 9.42 17.58
CA VAL A 51 -8.63 8.49 16.65
C VAL A 51 -8.24 8.85 15.23
N ALA A 52 -7.80 7.86 14.48
CA ALA A 52 -7.46 7.98 13.07
C ALA A 52 -8.35 7.06 12.22
N PRO A 53 -8.48 7.29 10.91
CA PRO A 53 -8.79 6.24 9.96
C PRO A 53 -7.82 5.08 10.15
N GLY A 54 -8.23 3.87 9.79
CA GLY A 54 -7.30 2.75 9.75
C GLY A 54 -6.09 3.06 8.84
N LEU A 55 -4.94 2.48 9.15
CA LEU A 55 -3.76 2.66 8.31
C LEU A 55 -3.93 1.96 6.97
N VAL A 56 -3.35 2.55 5.93
CA VAL A 56 -3.35 2.05 4.56
C VAL A 56 -1.96 1.51 4.22
N ASP A 57 -1.88 0.30 3.70
CA ASP A 57 -0.70 -0.22 3.02
C ASP A 57 -1.00 -0.29 1.52
N ALA A 58 -0.55 0.71 0.78
CA ALA A 58 -0.86 0.85 -0.64
C ALA A 58 0.11 0.08 -1.55
N HIS A 59 1.08 -0.62 -0.99
CA HIS A 59 1.97 -1.53 -1.69
C HIS A 59 2.39 -2.67 -0.76
N ALA A 60 1.67 -3.76 -0.81
CA ALA A 60 1.98 -4.95 -0.03
C ALA A 60 1.79 -6.23 -0.85
N HIS A 61 2.35 -7.32 -0.34
CA HIS A 61 2.27 -8.64 -0.96
C HIS A 61 1.92 -9.69 0.11
N PRO A 62 0.64 -9.81 0.53
CA PRO A 62 0.25 -10.74 1.60
C PRO A 62 0.51 -12.21 1.24
N THR A 63 0.62 -12.54 -0.04
CA THR A 63 0.88 -13.89 -0.55
C THR A 63 2.34 -14.16 -0.88
N VAL A 64 3.26 -13.27 -0.47
CA VAL A 64 4.70 -13.39 -0.73
C VAL A 64 5.50 -13.28 0.57
N THR A 65 6.53 -14.09 0.69
CA THR A 65 7.53 -13.97 1.77
C THR A 65 8.94 -13.87 1.21
N MET A 66 9.84 -13.26 1.98
CA MET A 66 11.27 -13.21 1.64
C MET A 66 12.00 -14.40 2.22
N THR A 67 12.65 -15.19 1.39
CA THR A 67 13.54 -16.30 1.77
C THR A 67 15.00 -15.95 1.51
N GLU A 68 15.92 -16.83 1.89
CA GLU A 68 17.35 -16.68 1.57
C GLU A 68 17.63 -16.66 0.06
N SER A 69 16.80 -17.39 -0.71
CA SER A 69 16.88 -17.48 -2.17
C SER A 69 16.07 -16.41 -2.92
N GLY A 70 15.43 -15.50 -2.21
CA GLY A 70 14.60 -14.43 -2.78
C GLY A 70 13.12 -14.53 -2.41
N PRO A 71 12.25 -13.75 -3.06
CA PRO A 71 10.83 -13.77 -2.77
C PRO A 71 10.19 -15.09 -3.27
N ALA A 72 9.27 -15.62 -2.45
CA ALA A 72 8.57 -16.88 -2.71
C ALA A 72 7.09 -16.78 -2.30
N PRO A 73 6.19 -17.53 -2.95
CA PRO A 73 4.79 -17.58 -2.55
C PRO A 73 4.60 -18.23 -1.19
N VAL A 74 3.56 -17.81 -0.45
CA VAL A 74 3.12 -18.45 0.79
C VAL A 74 1.77 -19.16 0.59
N ALA A 75 1.45 -20.08 1.49
CA ALA A 75 0.13 -20.72 1.49
C ALA A 75 -0.99 -19.70 1.84
N PRO A 76 -2.22 -19.89 1.35
CA PRO A 76 -3.33 -19.00 1.68
C PRO A 76 -3.57 -18.81 3.18
N ALA A 77 -3.39 -19.86 3.98
CA ALA A 77 -3.54 -19.76 5.44
C ALA A 77 -2.50 -18.80 6.07
N ASP A 78 -1.24 -18.87 5.64
CA ASP A 78 -0.18 -17.99 6.13
C ASP A 78 -0.43 -16.53 5.70
N ALA A 79 -0.99 -16.33 4.50
CA ALA A 79 -1.40 -15.00 4.02
C ALA A 79 -2.53 -14.41 4.89
N LEU A 80 -3.52 -15.22 5.28
CA LEU A 80 -4.61 -14.80 6.17
C LEU A 80 -4.09 -14.49 7.58
N ASP A 81 -3.17 -15.29 8.11
CA ASP A 81 -2.52 -15.04 9.41
C ASP A 81 -1.71 -13.73 9.38
N LEU A 82 -1.03 -13.44 8.28
CA LEU A 82 -0.31 -12.17 8.09
C LEU A 82 -1.28 -10.97 8.05
N LEU A 83 -2.38 -11.09 7.30
CA LEU A 83 -3.42 -10.06 7.26
C LEU A 83 -4.04 -9.81 8.65
N ALA A 84 -4.25 -10.86 9.45
CA ALA A 84 -4.73 -10.72 10.82
C ALA A 84 -3.72 -9.98 11.73
N GLN A 85 -2.41 -10.21 11.55
CA GLN A 85 -1.37 -9.46 12.26
C GLN A 85 -1.37 -7.98 11.82
N TRP A 86 -1.55 -7.71 10.54
CA TRP A 86 -1.66 -6.33 10.04
C TRP A 86 -2.91 -5.62 10.60
N SER A 87 -4.07 -6.31 10.65
CA SER A 87 -5.27 -5.79 11.33
C SER A 87 -4.96 -5.36 12.76
N ALA A 88 -4.34 -6.24 13.55
CA ALA A 88 -4.02 -5.96 14.96
C ALA A 88 -3.01 -4.81 15.12
N SER A 89 -2.22 -4.49 14.08
CA SER A 89 -1.31 -3.34 14.05
C SER A 89 -1.95 -2.05 13.54
N GLY A 90 -3.25 -2.08 13.21
CA GLY A 90 -4.01 -0.91 12.75
C GLY A 90 -4.05 -0.74 11.23
N VAL A 91 -3.51 -1.67 10.44
CA VAL A 91 -3.66 -1.65 8.97
C VAL A 91 -5.05 -2.18 8.62
N CYS A 92 -5.87 -1.35 8.00
CA CYS A 92 -7.28 -1.65 7.73
C CYS A 92 -7.61 -1.67 6.23
N LEU A 93 -6.72 -1.14 5.40
CA LEU A 93 -6.84 -1.19 3.94
C LEU A 93 -5.49 -1.56 3.33
N VAL A 94 -5.50 -2.55 2.47
CA VAL A 94 -4.31 -3.06 1.79
C VAL A 94 -4.55 -3.03 0.28
N ARG A 95 -3.61 -2.49 -0.48
CA ARG A 95 -3.52 -2.72 -1.92
C ARG A 95 -2.41 -3.75 -2.17
N ASP A 96 -2.81 -4.97 -2.54
CA ASP A 96 -1.88 -5.94 -3.10
C ASP A 96 -1.43 -5.46 -4.48
N THR A 97 -0.14 -5.28 -4.65
CA THR A 97 0.46 -4.83 -5.91
C THR A 97 1.04 -5.98 -6.71
N GLY A 98 0.33 -7.08 -6.74
CA GLY A 98 0.66 -8.29 -7.49
C GLY A 98 0.96 -9.48 -6.62
N SER A 99 0.54 -10.64 -7.09
CA SER A 99 0.69 -11.92 -6.41
C SER A 99 1.03 -13.04 -7.42
N PRO A 100 1.75 -14.09 -6.99
CA PRO A 100 2.06 -15.22 -7.86
C PRO A 100 0.80 -15.83 -8.47
N GLY A 101 0.66 -15.79 -9.81
CA GLY A 101 -0.51 -16.27 -10.53
C GLY A 101 -1.84 -15.60 -10.17
N GLY A 102 -1.81 -14.45 -9.46
CA GLY A 102 -3.01 -13.78 -8.94
C GLY A 102 -3.63 -14.50 -7.74
N SER A 103 -2.82 -15.18 -6.92
CA SER A 103 -3.27 -15.98 -5.77
C SER A 103 -4.04 -15.19 -4.73
N VAL A 104 -3.76 -13.90 -4.59
CA VAL A 104 -4.47 -13.00 -3.66
C VAL A 104 -5.98 -12.94 -3.92
N LEU A 105 -6.40 -13.08 -5.18
CA LEU A 105 -7.82 -13.09 -5.57
C LEU A 105 -8.59 -14.33 -5.08
N GLN A 106 -7.89 -15.31 -4.53
CA GLN A 106 -8.47 -16.56 -4.02
C GLN A 106 -8.57 -16.58 -2.49
N LEU A 107 -8.14 -15.51 -1.81
CA LEU A 107 -8.23 -15.42 -0.36
C LEU A 107 -9.69 -15.20 0.06
N ASP A 108 -10.17 -16.04 0.98
CA ASP A 108 -11.48 -15.89 1.62
C ASP A 108 -11.33 -15.03 2.87
N LEU A 109 -11.62 -13.73 2.74
CA LEU A 109 -11.38 -12.76 3.80
C LEU A 109 -12.50 -12.82 4.84
N ALA A 110 -12.15 -13.20 6.07
CA ALA A 110 -13.03 -13.13 7.22
C ALA A 110 -13.26 -11.67 7.68
N ALA A 111 -14.35 -11.44 8.38
CA ALA A 111 -14.64 -10.17 9.03
C ALA A 111 -13.51 -9.78 10.02
N GLY A 112 -13.15 -8.49 10.04
CA GLY A 112 -12.04 -7.98 10.86
C GLY A 112 -10.65 -8.09 10.22
N LEU A 113 -10.52 -8.69 9.04
CA LEU A 113 -9.31 -8.55 8.22
C LEU A 113 -9.33 -7.22 7.46
N PRO A 114 -8.16 -6.72 7.01
CA PRO A 114 -8.11 -5.50 6.22
C PRO A 114 -8.94 -5.65 4.93
N ARG A 115 -9.56 -4.57 4.48
CA ARG A 115 -10.08 -4.53 3.11
C ARG A 115 -8.94 -4.70 2.14
N LEU A 116 -9.16 -5.42 1.05
CA LEU A 116 -8.13 -5.77 0.09
C LEU A 116 -8.51 -5.30 -1.33
N GLN A 117 -7.66 -4.48 -1.94
CA GLN A 117 -7.67 -4.21 -3.37
C GLN A 117 -6.54 -4.97 -4.03
N ALA A 118 -6.85 -5.77 -5.03
CA ALA A 118 -5.85 -6.65 -5.68
C ALA A 118 -5.49 -6.17 -7.08
N ALA A 119 -4.23 -6.39 -7.46
CA ALA A 119 -3.73 -6.19 -8.82
C ALA A 119 -3.62 -7.51 -9.64
N GLY A 120 -3.95 -8.65 -9.03
CA GLY A 120 -3.84 -9.93 -9.68
C GLY A 120 -2.38 -10.38 -9.85
N ARG A 121 -2.01 -10.95 -11.01
CA ARG A 121 -0.63 -11.39 -11.28
C ARG A 121 0.32 -10.24 -11.57
N PHE A 122 1.61 -10.51 -11.43
CA PHE A 122 2.65 -9.63 -11.97
C PHE A 122 2.68 -9.77 -13.50
N LEU A 123 2.67 -8.66 -14.23
CA LEU A 123 2.86 -8.65 -15.68
C LEU A 123 4.33 -8.38 -15.98
N ALA A 124 5.05 -9.43 -16.34
CA ALA A 124 6.46 -9.36 -16.75
C ALA A 124 6.77 -10.48 -17.77
N PRO A 125 7.65 -10.23 -18.77
CA PRO A 125 8.06 -11.26 -19.71
C PRO A 125 9.09 -12.20 -19.08
N ALA A 126 9.37 -13.29 -19.78
CA ALA A 126 10.37 -14.28 -19.41
C ALA A 126 11.70 -13.64 -18.97
N GLY A 127 12.24 -14.09 -17.85
CA GLY A 127 13.54 -13.63 -17.36
C GLY A 127 13.62 -12.15 -16.98
N ARG A 128 12.49 -11.48 -16.72
CA ARG A 128 12.44 -10.06 -16.39
C ARG A 128 11.68 -9.76 -15.08
N TYR A 129 11.62 -10.73 -14.18
CA TYR A 129 11.20 -10.60 -12.79
C TYR A 129 11.67 -11.81 -11.99
N PHE A 130 11.41 -11.84 -10.70
CA PHE A 130 11.77 -12.96 -9.82
C PHE A 130 11.04 -14.24 -10.23
N PRO A 131 11.74 -15.34 -10.55
CA PRO A 131 11.11 -16.56 -11.05
C PRO A 131 10.09 -17.19 -10.10
N GLY A 132 10.32 -17.07 -8.78
CA GLY A 132 9.37 -17.54 -7.75
C GLY A 132 8.03 -16.82 -7.73
N LEU A 133 7.94 -15.63 -8.35
CA LEU A 133 6.73 -14.82 -8.41
C LEU A 133 6.03 -14.87 -9.77
N LEU A 134 6.70 -15.42 -10.80
CA LEU A 134 6.19 -15.53 -12.17
C LEU A 134 5.94 -16.99 -12.55
N PRO A 135 4.87 -17.63 -12.05
CA PRO A 135 4.49 -18.96 -12.53
C PRO A 135 4.08 -18.94 -14.01
N ASP A 136 3.56 -17.79 -14.48
CA ASP A 136 3.13 -17.57 -15.86
C ASP A 136 3.79 -16.29 -16.38
N GLU A 137 4.63 -16.43 -17.39
CA GLU A 137 5.25 -15.31 -18.10
C GLU A 137 4.24 -14.62 -19.00
N VAL A 138 4.42 -13.30 -19.21
CA VAL A 138 3.52 -12.47 -20.03
C VAL A 138 4.28 -11.99 -21.26
N PRO A 139 4.12 -12.63 -22.45
CA PRO A 139 4.68 -12.13 -23.68
C PRO A 139 4.12 -10.75 -24.07
N GLU A 140 4.93 -9.94 -24.75
CA GLU A 140 4.54 -8.56 -25.10
C GLU A 140 3.26 -8.51 -25.95
N ASP A 141 3.07 -9.41 -26.89
CA ASP A 141 1.90 -9.51 -27.74
C ASP A 141 0.62 -9.95 -27.01
N GLN A 142 0.74 -10.46 -25.78
CA GLN A 142 -0.37 -10.85 -24.91
C GLN A 142 -0.57 -9.88 -23.72
N LEU A 143 0.27 -8.84 -23.57
CA LEU A 143 0.27 -7.95 -22.40
C LEU A 143 -1.12 -7.34 -22.14
N THR A 144 -1.75 -6.81 -23.17
CA THR A 144 -3.09 -6.19 -23.05
C THR A 144 -4.17 -7.19 -22.67
N ASP A 145 -4.20 -8.33 -23.33
CA ASP A 145 -5.23 -9.36 -23.09
C ASP A 145 -5.12 -9.93 -21.67
N LEU A 146 -3.89 -10.18 -21.20
CA LEU A 146 -3.66 -10.71 -19.86
C LEU A 146 -3.92 -9.65 -18.78
N ALA A 147 -3.64 -8.38 -19.04
CA ALA A 147 -4.04 -7.27 -18.14
C ALA A 147 -5.57 -7.19 -17.99
N LEU A 148 -6.31 -7.25 -19.09
CA LEU A 148 -7.77 -7.27 -19.07
C LEU A 148 -8.33 -8.55 -18.41
N ALA A 149 -7.66 -9.68 -18.55
CA ALA A 149 -8.03 -10.91 -17.87
C ALA A 149 -7.94 -10.79 -16.34
N GLU A 150 -6.96 -10.06 -15.81
CA GLU A 150 -6.88 -9.82 -14.36
C GLU A 150 -8.08 -8.96 -13.88
N LEU A 151 -8.47 -7.93 -14.62
CA LEU A 151 -9.68 -7.15 -14.30
C LEU A 151 -10.94 -8.02 -14.35
N ALA A 152 -11.05 -8.91 -15.34
CA ALA A 152 -12.18 -9.85 -15.45
C ALA A 152 -12.22 -10.87 -14.30
N ARG A 153 -11.10 -11.15 -13.63
CA ARG A 153 -11.02 -11.98 -12.40
C ARG A 153 -11.42 -11.22 -11.13
N GLY A 154 -11.69 -9.91 -11.23
CA GLY A 154 -12.12 -9.06 -10.12
C GLY A 154 -11.02 -8.15 -9.54
N SER A 155 -9.84 -8.08 -10.14
CA SER A 155 -8.85 -7.09 -9.71
C SER A 155 -9.32 -5.68 -10.07
N ARG A 156 -8.95 -4.70 -9.25
CA ARG A 156 -9.17 -3.26 -9.54
C ARG A 156 -7.96 -2.61 -10.17
N TRP A 157 -6.82 -3.23 -9.99
CA TRP A 157 -5.50 -2.78 -10.41
C TRP A 157 -4.85 -3.80 -11.34
N VAL A 158 -3.90 -3.35 -12.11
CA VAL A 158 -2.98 -4.18 -12.87
C VAL A 158 -1.56 -3.85 -12.42
N LYS A 159 -0.74 -4.86 -12.13
CA LYS A 159 0.66 -4.68 -11.76
C LYS A 159 1.57 -4.92 -12.94
N LEU A 160 2.08 -3.83 -13.48
CA LEU A 160 3.14 -3.85 -14.48
C LEU A 160 4.53 -3.90 -13.79
N VAL A 161 5.40 -4.77 -14.22
CA VAL A 161 6.84 -4.63 -13.99
C VAL A 161 7.39 -3.78 -15.13
N GLY A 162 7.60 -2.49 -14.91
CA GLY A 162 7.99 -1.52 -15.94
C GLY A 162 9.45 -1.67 -16.34
N ASP A 163 10.32 -1.81 -15.35
CA ASP A 163 11.75 -2.11 -15.55
C ASP A 163 12.23 -3.19 -14.57
N PHE A 164 13.20 -3.97 -14.99
CA PHE A 164 13.88 -4.96 -14.15
C PHE A 164 15.20 -5.40 -14.79
N PRO A 165 16.21 -5.80 -14.00
CA PRO A 165 17.40 -6.45 -14.56
C PRO A 165 17.05 -7.78 -15.27
N PRO A 166 17.83 -8.21 -16.25
CA PRO A 166 17.76 -9.60 -16.72
C PRO A 166 17.96 -10.59 -15.57
N VAL A 167 17.25 -11.71 -15.61
CA VAL A 167 17.41 -12.79 -14.63
C VAL A 167 18.21 -13.93 -15.27
N THR A 168 19.38 -14.23 -14.69
CA THR A 168 20.25 -15.32 -15.08
C THR A 168 20.40 -16.27 -13.89
N ASP A 169 20.21 -17.56 -14.11
CA ASP A 169 20.28 -18.60 -13.06
C ASP A 169 19.41 -18.29 -11.81
N GLY A 170 18.24 -17.69 -12.04
CA GLY A 170 17.29 -17.35 -10.99
C GLY A 170 17.58 -16.06 -10.23
N MET A 171 18.64 -15.33 -10.58
CA MET A 171 19.04 -14.08 -9.91
C MET A 171 19.03 -12.89 -10.87
N PRO A 172 18.55 -11.71 -10.41
CA PRO A 172 18.69 -10.48 -11.18
C PRO A 172 20.16 -10.11 -11.37
N GLU A 173 20.57 -9.84 -12.61
CA GLU A 173 21.95 -9.53 -12.95
C GLU A 173 22.05 -8.37 -13.95
N GLY A 174 22.98 -7.45 -13.72
CA GLY A 174 23.20 -6.28 -14.57
C GLY A 174 22.24 -5.12 -14.28
N PRO A 175 22.21 -4.10 -15.16
CA PRO A 175 21.36 -2.94 -15.00
C PRO A 175 19.88 -3.26 -15.29
N ALA A 176 18.98 -2.62 -14.55
CA ALA A 176 17.56 -2.62 -14.88
C ALA A 176 17.31 -1.87 -16.21
N GLY A 177 16.31 -2.30 -16.93
CA GLY A 177 15.85 -1.68 -18.17
C GLY A 177 14.41 -2.07 -18.48
N PRO A 178 13.77 -1.44 -19.48
CA PRO A 178 12.36 -1.67 -19.79
C PRO A 178 12.09 -3.16 -20.06
N THR A 179 10.97 -3.65 -19.53
CA THR A 179 10.52 -5.03 -19.72
C THR A 179 9.72 -5.21 -21.00
N TYR A 180 9.03 -4.17 -21.42
CA TYR A 180 8.21 -4.13 -22.63
C TYR A 180 8.52 -2.87 -23.45
N SER A 181 8.11 -2.85 -24.72
CA SER A 181 8.14 -1.63 -25.51
C SER A 181 7.14 -0.60 -24.95
N LEU A 182 7.48 0.68 -25.04
CA LEU A 182 6.59 1.76 -24.58
C LEU A 182 5.24 1.70 -25.30
N ALA A 183 5.22 1.38 -26.59
CA ALA A 183 3.99 1.26 -27.37
C ALA A 183 3.06 0.15 -26.85
N ALA A 184 3.60 -0.99 -26.44
CA ALA A 184 2.81 -2.07 -25.83
C ALA A 184 2.24 -1.65 -24.45
N VAL A 185 3.05 -0.93 -23.66
CA VAL A 185 2.62 -0.39 -22.38
C VAL A 185 1.51 0.64 -22.54
N GLU A 186 1.64 1.60 -23.47
CA GLU A 186 0.62 2.60 -23.78
C GLU A 186 -0.72 1.95 -24.20
N ALA A 187 -0.65 0.94 -25.08
CA ALA A 187 -1.83 0.21 -25.53
C ALA A 187 -2.53 -0.53 -24.37
N MET A 188 -1.74 -1.19 -23.51
CA MET A 188 -2.25 -1.89 -22.33
C MET A 188 -2.92 -0.91 -21.36
N ILE A 189 -2.26 0.20 -21.01
CA ILE A 189 -2.82 1.22 -20.10
C ILE A 189 -4.14 1.77 -20.63
N ALA A 190 -4.20 2.14 -21.93
CA ALA A 190 -5.42 2.63 -22.55
C ALA A 190 -6.58 1.63 -22.47
N ALA A 191 -6.30 0.35 -22.69
CA ALA A 191 -7.30 -0.71 -22.59
C ALA A 191 -7.76 -0.95 -21.15
N VAL A 192 -6.83 -0.96 -20.16
CA VAL A 192 -7.13 -1.09 -18.73
C VAL A 192 -8.02 0.06 -18.26
N HIS A 193 -7.69 1.31 -18.62
CA HIS A 193 -8.50 2.48 -18.28
C HIS A 193 -9.89 2.43 -18.95
N ALA A 194 -9.97 2.01 -20.19
CA ALA A 194 -11.26 1.82 -20.89
C ALA A 194 -12.15 0.77 -20.21
N ALA A 195 -11.55 -0.21 -19.53
CA ALA A 195 -12.25 -1.22 -18.74
C ALA A 195 -12.51 -0.77 -17.28
N GLY A 196 -12.13 0.45 -16.90
CA GLY A 196 -12.33 1.00 -15.54
C GLY A 196 -11.31 0.54 -14.50
N GLY A 197 -10.22 -0.10 -14.94
CA GLY A 197 -9.08 -0.49 -14.09
C GLY A 197 -8.05 0.62 -13.94
N LYS A 198 -7.03 0.37 -13.11
CA LYS A 198 -5.88 1.23 -12.85
C LYS A 198 -4.58 0.45 -13.00
N VAL A 199 -3.47 1.15 -13.26
CA VAL A 199 -2.14 0.54 -13.45
C VAL A 199 -1.15 1.03 -12.42
N ALA A 200 -0.57 0.10 -11.66
CA ALA A 200 0.58 0.32 -10.78
C ALA A 200 1.84 -0.26 -11.44
N ALA A 201 2.91 0.53 -11.52
CA ALA A 201 4.13 0.10 -12.19
C ALA A 201 5.33 0.04 -11.23
N HIS A 202 5.96 -1.15 -11.11
CA HIS A 202 7.30 -1.25 -10.55
C HIS A 202 8.27 -0.49 -11.48
N THR A 203 9.00 0.48 -10.94
CA THR A 203 10.02 1.19 -11.69
C THR A 203 11.13 1.69 -10.79
N THR A 204 12.36 1.49 -11.22
CA THR A 204 13.58 1.81 -10.48
C THR A 204 14.55 2.67 -11.28
N THR A 205 14.24 2.93 -12.57
CA THR A 205 15.07 3.71 -13.48
C THR A 205 14.38 5.02 -13.90
N ASP A 206 15.04 5.81 -14.74
CA ASP A 206 14.50 7.02 -15.37
C ASP A 206 13.36 6.76 -16.36
N LEU A 207 13.07 5.51 -16.69
CA LEU A 207 11.88 5.09 -17.45
C LEU A 207 10.58 5.59 -16.79
N VAL A 208 10.59 5.88 -15.49
CA VAL A 208 9.43 6.39 -14.75
C VAL A 208 8.76 7.58 -15.44
N GLY A 209 9.52 8.50 -16.04
CA GLY A 209 8.96 9.65 -16.77
C GLY A 209 8.14 9.24 -17.99
N ASP A 210 8.57 8.22 -18.74
CA ASP A 210 7.84 7.69 -19.89
C ASP A 210 6.60 6.91 -19.47
N LEU A 211 6.69 6.13 -18.41
CA LEU A 211 5.54 5.41 -17.84
C LEU A 211 4.45 6.37 -17.35
N VAL A 212 4.83 7.48 -16.69
CA VAL A 212 3.88 8.53 -16.28
C VAL A 212 3.21 9.18 -17.48
N ARG A 213 3.98 9.46 -18.56
CA ARG A 213 3.40 9.99 -19.82
C ARG A 213 2.46 8.98 -20.48
N ALA A 214 2.77 7.69 -20.41
CA ALA A 214 1.92 6.61 -20.88
C ALA A 214 0.61 6.48 -20.09
N GLY A 215 0.54 7.06 -18.88
CA GLY A 215 -0.68 7.15 -18.09
C GLY A 215 -0.78 6.18 -16.91
N ILE A 216 0.33 5.66 -16.37
CA ILE A 216 0.23 4.86 -15.12
C ILE A 216 -0.40 5.68 -14.00
N ASP A 217 -1.18 5.01 -13.13
CA ASP A 217 -1.85 5.64 -12.00
C ASP A 217 -0.97 5.69 -10.74
N SER A 218 0.00 4.78 -10.62
CA SER A 218 0.84 4.67 -9.43
C SER A 218 2.26 4.21 -9.76
N VAL A 219 3.22 5.00 -9.30
CA VAL A 219 4.66 4.72 -9.34
C VAL A 219 5.03 3.96 -8.08
N GLU A 220 5.49 2.72 -8.24
CA GLU A 220 5.94 1.88 -7.14
C GLU A 220 7.47 1.94 -7.04
N HIS A 221 7.99 2.15 -5.83
CA HIS A 221 9.39 2.45 -5.50
C HIS A 221 9.86 3.79 -6.05
N GLY A 222 9.94 3.96 -7.36
CA GLY A 222 10.30 5.24 -7.98
C GLY A 222 11.71 5.70 -7.68
N THR A 223 12.69 4.78 -7.52
CA THR A 223 14.08 5.16 -7.20
C THR A 223 14.76 5.94 -8.32
N GLY A 224 14.22 5.91 -9.54
CA GLY A 224 14.66 6.71 -10.68
C GLY A 224 13.95 8.05 -10.85
N LEU A 225 13.03 8.43 -9.94
CA LEU A 225 12.32 9.71 -10.01
C LEU A 225 13.29 10.91 -9.99
N ASP A 226 12.94 11.93 -10.74
CA ASP A 226 13.57 13.25 -10.73
C ASP A 226 12.49 14.35 -10.67
N ASP A 227 12.93 15.61 -10.61
CA ASP A 227 12.04 16.77 -10.55
C ASP A 227 11.08 16.81 -11.76
N GLY A 228 11.58 16.45 -12.95
CA GLY A 228 10.78 16.43 -14.18
C GLY A 228 9.64 15.42 -14.10
N ALA A 229 9.93 14.22 -13.63
CA ALA A 229 8.93 13.17 -13.44
C ALA A 229 7.89 13.56 -12.37
N LEU A 230 8.30 14.20 -11.26
CA LEU A 230 7.37 14.70 -10.25
C LEU A 230 6.42 15.77 -10.78
N HIS A 231 6.89 16.68 -11.64
CA HIS A 231 6.01 17.66 -12.30
C HIS A 231 5.01 16.98 -13.25
N LEU A 232 5.40 15.93 -13.96
CA LEU A 232 4.48 15.13 -14.78
C LEU A 232 3.44 14.43 -13.89
N MET A 233 3.85 13.81 -12.79
CA MET A 233 2.94 13.15 -11.84
C MET A 233 1.93 14.12 -11.26
N ALA A 234 2.34 15.34 -10.89
CA ALA A 234 1.43 16.38 -10.42
C ALA A 234 0.38 16.76 -11.46
N GLY A 235 0.74 16.75 -12.76
CA GLY A 235 -0.16 17.04 -13.87
C GLY A 235 -1.12 15.91 -14.21
N THR A 236 -0.74 14.65 -13.98
CA THR A 236 -1.54 13.46 -14.30
C THR A 236 -2.35 12.94 -13.10
N GLY A 237 -1.95 13.28 -11.88
CA GLY A 237 -2.52 12.72 -10.64
C GLY A 237 -1.98 11.33 -10.29
N ALA A 238 -0.91 10.86 -10.95
CA ALA A 238 -0.24 9.62 -10.59
C ALA A 238 0.35 9.70 -9.18
N ALA A 239 0.15 8.66 -8.37
CA ALA A 239 0.70 8.60 -7.02
C ALA A 239 2.12 8.05 -6.98
N TRP A 240 2.83 8.35 -5.90
CA TRP A 240 4.11 7.74 -5.55
C TRP A 240 3.99 6.92 -4.28
N THR A 241 4.32 5.62 -4.36
CA THR A 241 4.45 4.72 -3.20
C THR A 241 5.92 4.34 -3.06
N PRO A 242 6.72 5.07 -2.26
CA PRO A 242 8.18 4.95 -2.26
C PRO A 242 8.71 3.66 -1.62
N THR A 243 7.91 2.95 -0.81
CA THR A 243 8.27 1.67 -0.17
C THR A 243 9.63 1.72 0.55
N LEU A 244 9.83 2.75 1.35
CA LEU A 244 11.14 3.05 1.95
C LEU A 244 11.67 1.92 2.83
N CYS A 245 10.78 1.20 3.52
CA CYS A 245 11.15 0.02 4.30
C CYS A 245 11.85 -1.05 3.47
N ALA A 246 11.43 -1.25 2.22
CA ALA A 246 12.01 -2.24 1.32
C ALA A 246 13.24 -1.68 0.60
N VAL A 247 13.11 -0.48 0.00
CA VAL A 247 14.16 0.13 -0.84
C VAL A 247 15.42 0.49 -0.05
N LEU A 248 15.28 0.95 1.20
CA LEU A 248 16.40 1.32 2.05
C LEU A 248 17.02 0.12 2.79
N ARG A 249 16.49 -1.07 2.58
CA ARG A 249 17.01 -2.30 3.21
C ARG A 249 18.31 -2.74 2.56
N VAL A 250 19.43 -2.24 3.05
CA VAL A 250 20.75 -2.71 2.62
C VAL A 250 21.13 -3.98 3.38
N ARG A 251 21.44 -5.06 2.65
CA ARG A 251 21.96 -6.28 3.28
C ARG A 251 23.32 -6.02 3.90
N PRO A 252 23.66 -6.56 5.09
CA PRO A 252 24.97 -6.33 5.73
C PRO A 252 26.18 -6.67 4.84
N ALA A 253 26.03 -7.67 3.98
CA ALA A 253 27.07 -8.12 3.04
C ALA A 253 26.93 -7.51 1.63
N ALA A 254 26.16 -6.43 1.47
CA ALA A 254 25.99 -5.79 0.16
C ALA A 254 27.33 -5.22 -0.36
N PRO A 255 27.58 -5.30 -1.69
CA PRO A 255 28.70 -4.65 -2.32
C PRO A 255 28.75 -3.14 -2.01
N GLU A 256 29.97 -2.57 -1.98
CA GLU A 256 30.17 -1.14 -1.71
C GLU A 256 29.36 -0.24 -2.65
N GLU A 257 29.32 -0.60 -3.93
CA GLU A 257 28.55 0.13 -4.94
C GLU A 257 27.04 0.17 -4.62
N SER A 258 26.48 -0.91 -4.06
CA SER A 258 25.07 -0.95 -3.65
C SER A 258 24.81 -0.07 -2.43
N ARG A 259 25.77 0.01 -1.49
CA ARG A 259 25.69 0.93 -0.35
C ARG A 259 25.74 2.39 -0.81
N GLN A 260 26.69 2.73 -1.68
CA GLN A 260 26.82 4.08 -2.24
C GLN A 260 25.56 4.52 -3.01
N ARG A 261 24.94 3.61 -3.79
CA ARG A 261 23.66 3.92 -4.46
C ARG A 261 22.53 4.17 -3.45
N ALA A 262 22.46 3.38 -2.38
CA ALA A 262 21.46 3.58 -1.33
C ALA A 262 21.67 4.92 -0.60
N GLU A 263 22.91 5.29 -0.29
CA GLU A 263 23.26 6.59 0.31
C GLU A 263 22.88 7.75 -0.61
N ALA A 264 23.25 7.68 -1.89
CA ALA A 264 22.87 8.70 -2.88
C ALA A 264 21.35 8.81 -3.04
N TYR A 265 20.62 7.70 -2.96
CA TYR A 265 19.16 7.72 -2.99
C TYR A 265 18.57 8.37 -1.73
N THR A 266 19.12 8.10 -0.55
CA THR A 266 18.62 8.73 0.69
C THR A 266 18.82 10.25 0.70
N GLU A 267 19.90 10.75 0.12
CA GLU A 267 20.12 12.19 -0.06
C GLU A 267 19.06 12.78 -1.00
N ARG A 268 18.81 12.12 -2.12
CA ARG A 268 17.77 12.56 -3.08
C ARG A 268 16.37 12.53 -2.48
N LEU A 269 16.02 11.55 -1.64
CA LEU A 269 14.73 11.49 -0.97
C LEU A 269 14.42 12.75 -0.16
N ARG A 270 15.43 13.34 0.51
CA ARG A 270 15.28 14.58 1.29
C ARG A 270 14.90 15.80 0.44
N GLU A 271 15.14 15.74 -0.85
CA GLU A 271 14.75 16.76 -1.82
C GLU A 271 13.43 16.40 -2.52
N LEU A 272 13.29 15.15 -2.95
CA LEU A 272 12.16 14.69 -3.76
C LEU A 272 10.86 14.57 -2.98
N LEU A 273 10.88 14.06 -1.73
CA LEU A 273 9.65 13.91 -0.93
C LEU A 273 9.00 15.26 -0.61
N PRO A 274 9.74 16.28 -0.11
CA PRO A 274 9.16 17.61 0.08
C PRO A 274 8.73 18.26 -1.23
N LEU A 275 9.43 18.02 -2.34
CA LEU A 275 9.04 18.54 -3.65
C LEU A 275 7.74 17.90 -4.13
N ALA A 276 7.62 16.57 -4.08
CA ALA A 276 6.42 15.84 -4.44
C ALA A 276 5.21 16.35 -3.65
N HIS A 277 5.37 16.53 -2.34
CA HIS A 277 4.32 17.07 -1.47
C HIS A 277 3.91 18.50 -1.87
N ARG A 278 4.88 19.40 -2.10
CA ARG A 278 4.59 20.78 -2.55
C ARG A 278 3.90 20.84 -3.91
N LEU A 279 4.21 19.92 -4.81
CA LEU A 279 3.58 19.83 -6.13
C LEU A 279 2.19 19.19 -6.07
N GLY A 280 1.78 18.63 -4.92
CA GLY A 280 0.51 17.95 -4.77
C GLY A 280 0.48 16.53 -5.38
N VAL A 281 1.66 15.91 -5.59
CA VAL A 281 1.73 14.48 -5.96
C VAL A 281 1.22 13.66 -4.78
N PRO A 282 0.23 12.76 -4.97
CA PRO A 282 -0.21 11.88 -3.91
C PRO A 282 0.94 10.95 -3.48
N ILE A 283 1.36 11.05 -2.21
CA ILE A 283 2.35 10.15 -1.61
C ILE A 283 1.59 9.13 -0.77
N LEU A 284 1.92 7.85 -0.94
CA LEU A 284 1.26 6.75 -0.25
C LEU A 284 2.28 5.93 0.55
N THR A 285 1.83 5.32 1.63
CA THR A 285 2.63 4.32 2.36
C THR A 285 2.53 2.96 1.69
N GLY A 286 3.65 2.23 1.66
CA GLY A 286 3.71 0.86 1.18
C GLY A 286 4.89 0.12 1.80
N THR A 287 4.64 -1.09 2.31
CA THR A 287 5.69 -1.88 2.97
C THR A 287 6.40 -2.84 2.02
N ASP A 288 5.80 -3.15 0.88
CA ASP A 288 6.27 -4.18 -0.05
C ASP A 288 6.34 -5.54 0.68
N THR A 289 7.53 -6.05 0.90
CA THR A 289 7.80 -7.29 1.62
C THR A 289 8.59 -7.06 2.93
N ALA A 290 8.67 -5.82 3.41
CA ALA A 290 9.54 -5.47 4.54
C ALA A 290 8.99 -4.37 5.43
N GLY A 291 9.18 -4.50 6.73
CA GLY A 291 8.84 -3.47 7.71
C GLY A 291 7.36 -3.42 8.09
N THR A 292 6.90 -2.25 8.49
CA THR A 292 5.51 -1.98 8.89
C THR A 292 5.07 -0.61 8.39
N VAL A 293 3.77 -0.38 8.25
CA VAL A 293 3.23 0.94 7.87
C VAL A 293 3.66 2.03 8.86
N ALA A 294 3.68 1.74 10.16
CA ALA A 294 4.19 2.68 11.17
C ALA A 294 5.66 3.08 10.91
N ARG A 295 6.51 2.13 10.50
CA ARG A 295 7.91 2.42 10.14
C ARG A 295 7.99 3.20 8.82
N GLU A 296 7.15 2.87 7.85
CA GLU A 296 7.08 3.60 6.58
C GLU A 296 6.72 5.08 6.80
N ILE A 297 5.70 5.36 7.64
CA ILE A 297 5.33 6.73 8.04
C ILE A 297 6.52 7.45 8.69
N ALA A 298 7.22 6.78 9.61
CA ALA A 298 8.39 7.37 10.28
C ALA A 298 9.53 7.66 9.28
N LEU A 299 9.75 6.81 8.28
CA LEU A 299 10.72 7.04 7.22
C LEU A 299 10.32 8.21 6.31
N LEU A 300 9.05 8.33 5.93
CA LEU A 300 8.57 9.48 5.17
C LEU A 300 8.89 10.79 5.90
N ALA A 301 8.68 10.82 7.23
CA ALA A 301 9.02 12.00 8.03
C ALA A 301 10.54 12.21 8.19
N GLU A 302 11.31 11.13 8.39
CA GLU A 302 12.79 11.18 8.45
C GLU A 302 13.41 11.78 7.18
N TYR A 303 12.78 11.52 6.03
CA TYR A 303 13.23 12.01 4.73
C TYR A 303 12.52 13.28 4.25
N GLY A 304 11.81 13.99 5.13
CA GLY A 304 11.47 15.40 4.94
C GLY A 304 9.99 15.72 4.77
N LEU A 305 9.07 14.76 4.96
CA LEU A 305 7.66 15.12 5.12
C LEU A 305 7.38 15.59 6.54
N GLU A 306 6.50 16.58 6.68
CA GLU A 306 5.96 16.91 7.99
C GLU A 306 5.21 15.70 8.57
N PRO A 307 5.27 15.44 9.90
CA PRO A 307 4.63 14.27 10.52
C PRO A 307 3.14 14.12 10.16
N VAL A 308 2.41 15.22 10.09
CA VAL A 308 1.00 15.24 9.69
C VAL A 308 0.83 14.81 8.23
N ALA A 309 1.71 15.24 7.33
CA ALA A 309 1.66 14.84 5.92
C ALA A 309 2.01 13.34 5.76
N ALA A 310 3.00 12.84 6.50
CA ALA A 310 3.33 11.42 6.52
C ALA A 310 2.17 10.57 7.08
N LEU A 311 1.46 11.06 8.10
CA LEU A 311 0.26 10.39 8.63
C LEU A 311 -0.90 10.42 7.62
N ARG A 312 -1.11 11.53 6.89
CA ARG A 312 -2.11 11.60 5.82
C ARG A 312 -1.85 10.59 4.71
N ALA A 313 -0.60 10.39 4.31
CA ALA A 313 -0.22 9.40 3.29
C ALA A 313 -0.69 7.99 3.64
N ALA A 314 -0.67 7.64 4.93
CA ALA A 314 -1.11 6.35 5.45
C ALA A 314 -2.57 6.32 5.88
N THR A 315 -3.31 7.41 5.78
CA THR A 315 -4.70 7.51 6.25
C THR A 315 -5.57 8.19 5.20
N THR A 316 -5.99 9.42 5.40
CA THR A 316 -6.97 10.11 4.57
C THR A 316 -6.61 10.20 3.10
N ASP A 317 -5.34 10.40 2.75
CA ASP A 317 -4.90 10.48 1.35
C ASP A 317 -4.84 9.09 0.71
N GLY A 318 -4.41 8.07 1.47
CA GLY A 318 -4.43 6.67 1.04
C GLY A 318 -5.85 6.19 0.72
N TYR A 319 -6.80 6.40 1.64
CA TYR A 319 -8.22 6.06 1.39
C TYR A 319 -8.78 6.80 0.19
N ARG A 320 -8.55 8.12 0.09
CA ARG A 320 -9.01 8.94 -1.04
C ARG A 320 -8.45 8.44 -2.36
N PHE A 321 -7.16 8.16 -2.45
CA PHE A 321 -6.51 7.69 -3.68
C PHE A 321 -7.03 6.32 -4.12
N LEU A 322 -7.25 5.41 -3.16
CA LEU A 322 -7.80 4.08 -3.43
C LEU A 322 -9.31 4.08 -3.63
N GLY A 323 -9.99 5.21 -3.45
CA GLY A 323 -11.45 5.35 -3.63
C GLY A 323 -12.25 4.58 -2.59
N GLU A 324 -11.74 4.52 -1.35
CA GLU A 324 -12.38 3.84 -0.22
C GLU A 324 -12.82 4.85 0.86
N SER A 325 -13.89 4.51 1.58
CA SER A 325 -14.33 5.24 2.77
C SER A 325 -13.90 4.52 4.05
N TYR A 326 -13.90 5.20 5.19
CA TYR A 326 -13.48 4.62 6.48
C TYR A 326 -14.47 4.84 7.63
N ALA A 327 -15.04 6.02 7.78
CA ALA A 327 -15.88 6.38 8.93
C ALA A 327 -16.97 7.37 8.51
N GLU A 328 -17.87 6.95 7.64
CA GLU A 328 -19.03 7.72 7.23
C GLU A 328 -20.25 7.32 8.07
N THR A 329 -21.05 8.31 8.51
CA THR A 329 -22.23 8.07 9.30
C THR A 329 -23.19 7.09 8.60
N GLY A 330 -23.60 6.05 9.32
CA GLY A 330 -24.46 4.99 8.81
C GLY A 330 -23.75 3.90 8.01
N GLN A 331 -22.44 4.03 7.79
CA GLN A 331 -21.61 3.00 7.13
C GLN A 331 -20.80 2.19 8.15
N PRO A 332 -20.35 0.97 7.79
CA PRO A 332 -19.43 0.20 8.62
C PRO A 332 -18.21 1.03 9.03
N THR A 333 -17.89 1.02 10.31
CA THR A 333 -16.86 1.87 10.89
C THR A 333 -15.50 1.22 10.81
N THR A 334 -14.54 1.94 10.28
CA THR A 334 -13.11 1.58 10.37
C THR A 334 -12.37 2.71 11.06
N LEU A 335 -11.77 2.43 12.22
CA LEU A 335 -11.01 3.40 13.01
C LEU A 335 -9.93 2.72 13.85
N VAL A 336 -8.91 3.50 14.19
CA VAL A 336 -7.81 3.10 15.08
C VAL A 336 -7.64 4.18 16.14
N THR A 337 -7.48 3.79 17.41
CA THR A 337 -7.25 4.73 18.50
C THR A 337 -5.84 4.64 19.05
N TYR A 338 -5.34 5.74 19.61
CA TYR A 338 -4.02 5.87 20.23
C TYR A 338 -4.10 6.62 21.55
N GLU A 339 -3.24 6.26 22.52
CA GLU A 339 -3.20 6.91 23.84
C GLU A 339 -2.48 8.26 23.81
N SER A 340 -1.52 8.43 22.89
CA SER A 340 -0.73 9.65 22.71
C SER A 340 -0.85 10.17 21.28
N ASP A 341 -0.51 11.44 21.06
CA ASP A 341 -0.60 12.07 19.73
C ASP A 341 0.49 11.55 18.80
N PRO A 342 0.13 10.80 17.72
CA PRO A 342 1.11 10.34 16.75
C PRO A 342 1.77 11.48 15.95
N ARG A 343 1.20 12.69 15.94
CA ARG A 343 1.79 13.85 15.27
C ARG A 343 3.01 14.38 16.02
N GLU A 344 3.04 14.17 17.35
CA GLU A 344 4.17 14.52 18.21
C GLU A 344 5.23 13.42 18.27
N ASP A 345 4.78 12.14 18.26
CA ASP A 345 5.65 10.98 18.29
C ASP A 345 5.08 9.86 17.40
N LEU A 346 5.62 9.72 16.20
CA LEU A 346 5.21 8.70 15.23
C LEU A 346 5.43 7.26 15.71
N SER A 347 6.26 7.02 16.74
CA SER A 347 6.47 5.68 17.30
C SER A 347 5.20 5.10 17.94
N VAL A 348 4.27 5.94 18.35
CA VAL A 348 2.96 5.58 18.91
C VAL A 348 2.14 4.73 17.93
N LEU A 349 2.31 4.94 16.62
CA LEU A 349 1.59 4.21 15.57
C LEU A 349 1.83 2.69 15.60
N ALA A 350 2.96 2.25 16.18
CA ALA A 350 3.26 0.82 16.29
C ALA A 350 2.41 0.07 17.34
N ALA A 351 1.69 0.81 18.20
CA ALA A 351 0.94 0.24 19.32
C ALA A 351 -0.46 0.87 19.47
N PRO A 352 -1.39 0.59 18.52
CA PRO A 352 -2.75 1.09 18.62
C PRO A 352 -3.43 0.62 19.91
N ALA A 353 -4.25 1.48 20.52
CA ALA A 353 -5.01 1.16 21.74
C ALA A 353 -6.26 0.31 21.44
N ALA A 354 -6.96 0.63 20.35
CA ALA A 354 -8.02 -0.19 19.79
C ALA A 354 -8.04 -0.10 18.26
N VAL A 355 -8.56 -1.15 17.62
CA VAL A 355 -8.74 -1.23 16.17
C VAL A 355 -10.12 -1.81 15.86
N ILE A 356 -10.89 -1.09 15.06
CA ILE A 356 -12.16 -1.55 14.49
C ILE A 356 -12.03 -1.55 12.96
N ILE A 357 -12.40 -2.66 12.33
CA ILE A 357 -12.42 -2.83 10.87
C ILE A 357 -13.82 -3.25 10.47
N ASP A 358 -14.49 -2.44 9.65
CA ASP A 358 -15.86 -2.68 9.17
C ASP A 358 -16.83 -3.05 10.31
N GLY A 359 -16.69 -2.35 11.44
CA GLY A 359 -17.53 -2.57 12.63
C GLY A 359 -17.07 -3.72 13.53
N VAL A 360 -16.05 -4.47 13.18
CA VAL A 360 -15.52 -5.57 13.98
C VAL A 360 -14.30 -5.09 14.77
N ARG A 361 -14.36 -5.20 16.09
CA ARG A 361 -13.19 -4.92 16.94
C ARG A 361 -12.19 -6.08 16.87
N VAL A 362 -10.96 -5.78 16.46
CA VAL A 362 -9.87 -6.76 16.32
C VAL A 362 -8.78 -6.57 17.37
N ARG A 363 -8.82 -5.41 18.06
CA ARG A 363 -7.93 -5.09 19.18
C ARG A 363 -8.62 -4.21 20.22
#